data_eda8283555bbe097ffaa7784b731aed0
#
_entry.id   eda8283555bbe097ffaa7784b731aed0
#
_cell.length_a   1.000
_cell.length_b   1.000
_cell.length_c   1.000
_cell.angle_alpha   90.00
_cell.angle_beta   90.00
_cell.angle_gamma   90.00
#
_symmetry.space_group_name_H-M   'P 1'
#
loop_
_entity.id
_entity.type
_entity.pdbx_description
1 polymer ?
#
loop_
_entity_poly.entity_id
_entity_poly.type
_entity_poly.pdbx_seq_one_letter_code
_entity_poly.pdbx_strand_id
1 'polypeptide(L)'
;MGAVTPRASVEPEISVILAVDNSEEKVGHQIRRVAGHLRRLGLSFEILAVNDGSSDNSLSIATLLSASVPELRVLSRNVSGRAFLRGTSEARGSAVVLLEASRTVSFAPLGWALSRLAAGREAVILRGRYIVARRLMALPVIVRASGPGLLFEPIFERRAQELGIDIVGSRPKQPMPFLLRPVLRFLAA
;
A
#
# COMPACT_ATOMS: atom_id res chain seq x y z
N MET A 1 -9.85 26.28 31.05
CA MET A 1 -10.38 25.39 30.02
C MET A 1 -9.56 25.65 28.75
N GLY A 2 -8.51 24.84 28.53
CA GLY A 2 -7.66 24.96 27.34
C GLY A 2 -8.34 24.27 26.16
N ALA A 3 -8.63 25.04 25.13
CA ALA A 3 -9.14 24.52 23.87
C ALA A 3 -8.08 23.60 23.27
N VAL A 4 -8.37 22.31 23.18
CA VAL A 4 -7.60 21.35 22.40
C VAL A 4 -7.81 21.71 20.94
N THR A 5 -6.87 22.45 20.36
CA THR A 5 -6.83 22.68 18.92
C THR A 5 -6.78 21.33 18.24
N PRO A 6 -7.72 21.00 17.34
CA PRO A 6 -7.62 19.74 16.59
C PRO A 6 -6.32 19.77 15.79
N ARG A 7 -5.44 18.81 16.07
CA ARG A 7 -4.21 18.60 15.30
C ARG A 7 -4.63 18.47 13.85
N ALA A 8 -4.25 19.43 13.01
CA ALA A 8 -4.47 19.33 11.58
C ALA A 8 -3.99 17.93 11.15
N SER A 9 -4.90 17.14 10.61
CA SER A 9 -4.57 15.79 10.16
C SER A 9 -3.60 15.94 9.00
N VAL A 10 -2.31 15.79 9.30
CA VAL A 10 -1.29 15.72 8.24
C VAL A 10 -1.68 14.57 7.34
N GLU A 11 -1.95 14.86 6.07
CA GLU A 11 -2.25 13.82 5.11
C GLU A 11 -1.10 12.81 5.06
N PRO A 12 -1.41 11.51 5.00
CA PRO A 12 -0.35 10.49 4.95
C PRO A 12 0.45 10.64 3.66
N GLU A 13 1.74 10.42 3.73
CA GLU A 13 2.62 10.36 2.55
C GLU A 13 2.35 9.08 1.75
N ILE A 14 2.01 7.99 2.46
CA ILE A 14 1.85 6.65 1.90
C ILE A 14 0.54 6.03 2.36
N SER A 15 -0.20 5.44 1.41
CA SER A 15 -1.31 4.55 1.71
C SER A 15 -0.93 3.11 1.34
N VAL A 16 -0.88 2.22 2.33
CA VAL A 16 -0.71 0.79 2.08
C VAL A 16 -2.07 0.15 1.92
N ILE A 17 -2.35 -0.37 0.75
CA ILE A 17 -3.59 -1.06 0.43
C ILE A 17 -3.33 -2.55 0.58
N LEU A 18 -3.87 -3.12 1.63
CA LEU A 18 -3.77 -4.53 1.97
C LEU A 18 -5.05 -5.24 1.52
N ALA A 19 -4.97 -5.96 0.41
CA ALA A 19 -6.08 -6.81 -0.03
C ALA A 19 -6.19 -8.03 0.87
N VAL A 20 -7.35 -8.21 1.51
CA VAL A 20 -7.60 -9.27 2.48
C VAL A 20 -8.61 -10.23 1.88
N ASP A 21 -8.15 -11.44 1.57
CA ASP A 21 -8.96 -12.56 1.07
C ASP A 21 -8.51 -13.82 1.80
N ASN A 22 -9.37 -14.39 2.63
CA ASN A 22 -9.17 -15.62 3.39
C ASN A 22 -7.73 -15.75 3.94
N SER A 23 -7.33 -14.79 4.76
CA SER A 23 -5.95 -14.62 5.23
C SER A 23 -5.86 -14.55 6.76
N GLU A 24 -6.77 -15.20 7.51
CA GLU A 24 -6.89 -15.09 8.98
C GLU A 24 -5.57 -15.38 9.71
N GLU A 25 -4.78 -16.36 9.24
CA GLU A 25 -3.50 -16.70 9.83
C GLU A 25 -2.42 -15.60 9.66
N LYS A 26 -2.54 -14.77 8.63
CA LYS A 26 -1.47 -13.85 8.20
C LYS A 26 -1.82 -12.38 8.36
N VAL A 27 -3.10 -12.01 8.21
CA VAL A 27 -3.53 -10.60 8.14
C VAL A 27 -3.05 -9.79 9.34
N GLY A 28 -3.19 -10.31 10.55
CA GLY A 28 -2.77 -9.64 11.78
C GLY A 28 -1.26 -9.43 11.84
N HIS A 29 -0.48 -10.42 11.43
CA HIS A 29 0.97 -10.32 11.37
C HIS A 29 1.43 -9.31 10.30
N GLN A 30 0.81 -9.33 9.11
CA GLN A 30 1.14 -8.39 8.04
C GLN A 30 0.85 -6.94 8.42
N ILE A 31 -0.30 -6.65 9.02
CA ILE A 31 -0.65 -5.31 9.50
C ILE A 31 0.42 -4.78 10.46
N ARG A 32 0.79 -5.57 11.49
CA ARG A 32 1.82 -5.17 12.47
C ARG A 32 3.19 -4.98 11.83
N ARG A 33 3.58 -5.83 10.89
CA ARG A 33 4.87 -5.73 10.17
C ARG A 33 4.94 -4.48 9.31
N VAL A 34 3.89 -4.18 8.56
CA VAL A 34 3.79 -2.97 7.74
C VAL A 34 3.91 -1.73 8.64
N ALA A 35 3.05 -1.63 9.67
CA ALA A 35 3.07 -0.50 10.59
C ALA A 35 4.44 -0.31 11.26
N GLY A 36 5.01 -1.38 11.80
CA GLY A 36 6.32 -1.34 12.44
C GLY A 36 7.44 -0.95 11.48
N HIS A 37 7.38 -1.36 10.21
CA HIS A 37 8.39 -0.98 9.21
C HIS A 37 8.29 0.50 8.84
N LEU A 38 7.09 1.00 8.54
CA LEU A 38 6.88 2.40 8.15
C LEU A 38 7.15 3.37 9.29
N ARG A 39 6.80 3.03 10.53
CA ARG A 39 7.15 3.80 11.73
C ARG A 39 8.67 3.93 11.89
N ARG A 40 9.44 2.86 11.67
CA ARG A 40 10.92 2.91 11.71
C ARG A 40 11.51 3.79 10.60
N LEU A 41 10.86 3.89 9.46
CA LEU A 41 11.26 4.81 8.38
C LEU A 41 10.89 6.27 8.69
N GLY A 42 10.10 6.52 9.72
CA GLY A 42 9.66 7.87 10.11
C GLY A 42 8.71 8.51 9.11
N LEU A 43 7.96 7.69 8.35
CA LEU A 43 7.00 8.12 7.34
C LEU A 43 5.62 8.32 7.96
N SER A 44 4.86 9.29 7.46
CA SER A 44 3.44 9.37 7.73
C SER A 44 2.69 8.42 6.78
N PHE A 45 1.81 7.58 7.31
CA PHE A 45 1.15 6.56 6.51
C PHE A 45 -0.24 6.20 7.04
N GLU A 46 -1.02 5.58 6.18
CA GLU A 46 -2.22 4.83 6.55
C GLU A 46 -2.13 3.40 5.99
N ILE A 47 -2.84 2.48 6.61
CA ILE A 47 -3.05 1.12 6.12
C ILE A 47 -4.54 0.96 5.87
N LEU A 48 -4.90 0.63 4.64
CA LEU A 48 -6.26 0.31 4.23
C LEU A 48 -6.36 -1.22 4.08
N ALA A 49 -6.86 -1.91 5.11
CA ALA A 49 -7.19 -3.32 5.01
C ALA A 49 -8.55 -3.47 4.31
N VAL A 50 -8.53 -3.89 3.07
CA VAL A 50 -9.73 -4.00 2.23
C VAL A 50 -10.16 -5.46 2.18
N ASN A 51 -11.28 -5.78 2.82
CA ASN A 51 -11.87 -7.11 2.74
C ASN A 51 -12.44 -7.39 1.35
N ASP A 52 -11.92 -8.44 0.72
CA ASP A 52 -12.26 -8.84 -0.66
C ASP A 52 -13.17 -10.09 -0.69
N GLY A 53 -14.10 -10.16 0.27
CA GLY A 53 -15.08 -11.24 0.34
C GLY A 53 -14.64 -12.42 1.21
N SER A 54 -13.74 -12.21 2.19
CA SER A 54 -13.32 -13.29 3.09
C SER A 54 -14.49 -13.95 3.82
N SER A 55 -14.49 -15.28 3.86
CA SER A 55 -15.42 -16.12 4.61
C SER A 55 -14.85 -16.61 5.95
N ASP A 56 -13.57 -16.36 6.20
CA ASP A 56 -12.86 -16.67 7.44
C ASP A 56 -12.87 -15.49 8.43
N ASN A 57 -12.08 -15.58 9.51
CA ASN A 57 -11.98 -14.54 10.54
C ASN A 57 -11.11 -13.32 10.15
N SER A 58 -10.64 -13.22 8.91
CA SER A 58 -9.75 -12.14 8.47
C SER A 58 -10.27 -10.74 8.79
N LEU A 59 -11.55 -10.49 8.48
CA LEU A 59 -12.20 -9.20 8.72
C LEU A 59 -12.27 -8.87 10.21
N SER A 60 -12.65 -9.84 11.02
CA SER A 60 -12.74 -9.69 12.48
C SER A 60 -11.37 -9.36 13.09
N ILE A 61 -10.32 -10.05 12.66
CA ILE A 61 -8.94 -9.82 13.12
C ILE A 61 -8.48 -8.41 12.73
N ALA A 62 -8.69 -7.99 11.49
CA ALA A 62 -8.32 -6.64 11.04
C ALA A 62 -9.08 -5.56 11.83
N THR A 63 -10.38 -5.77 12.08
CA THR A 63 -11.21 -4.85 12.86
C THR A 63 -10.73 -4.72 14.29
N LEU A 64 -10.42 -5.82 14.97
CA LEU A 64 -9.87 -5.79 16.34
C LEU A 64 -8.52 -5.04 16.37
N LEU A 65 -7.67 -5.21 15.36
CA LEU A 65 -6.38 -4.53 15.30
C LEU A 65 -6.50 -3.03 15.10
N SER A 66 -7.58 -2.52 14.52
CA SER A 66 -7.76 -1.07 14.33
C SER A 66 -7.82 -0.30 15.66
N ALA A 67 -8.17 -0.95 16.77
CA ALA A 67 -8.11 -0.37 18.09
C ALA A 67 -6.67 -0.15 18.63
N SER A 68 -5.69 -0.93 18.14
CA SER A 68 -4.28 -0.89 18.58
C SER A 68 -3.30 -0.33 17.54
N VAL A 69 -3.74 -0.18 16.31
CA VAL A 69 -2.95 0.37 15.19
C VAL A 69 -3.68 1.60 14.65
N PRO A 70 -3.39 2.82 15.14
CA PRO A 70 -4.12 4.04 14.79
C PRO A 70 -4.13 4.37 13.29
N GLU A 71 -3.12 3.91 12.55
CA GLU A 71 -2.99 4.14 11.12
C GLU A 71 -3.84 3.15 10.29
N LEU A 72 -4.48 2.17 10.93
CA LEU A 72 -5.27 1.15 10.25
C LEU A 72 -6.73 1.59 10.08
N ARG A 73 -7.20 1.55 8.85
CA ARG A 73 -8.62 1.65 8.49
C ARG A 73 -9.05 0.35 7.81
N VAL A 74 -10.18 -0.19 8.24
CA VAL A 74 -10.74 -1.41 7.65
C VAL A 74 -11.90 -1.03 6.73
N LEU A 75 -11.82 -1.49 5.48
CA LEU A 75 -12.85 -1.26 4.47
C LEU A 75 -13.52 -2.61 4.15
N SER A 76 -14.79 -2.73 4.53
CA SER A 76 -15.59 -3.92 4.24
C SER A 76 -16.62 -3.63 3.15
N ARG A 77 -16.68 -4.46 2.11
CA ARG A 77 -17.80 -4.61 1.18
C ARG A 77 -17.79 -6.01 0.59
N ASN A 78 -18.98 -6.51 0.29
CA ASN A 78 -19.19 -7.87 -0.22
C ASN A 78 -19.00 -7.96 -1.76
N VAL A 79 -17.99 -7.32 -2.33
CA VAL A 79 -17.68 -7.40 -3.76
C VAL A 79 -16.25 -7.85 -3.92
N SER A 80 -16.07 -9.12 -4.25
CA SER A 80 -14.77 -9.75 -4.49
C SER A 80 -14.07 -9.21 -5.74
N GLY A 81 -12.74 -9.26 -5.75
CA GLY A 81 -11.89 -8.93 -6.91
C GLY A 81 -11.63 -7.44 -7.14
N ARG A 82 -11.99 -6.54 -6.21
CA ARG A 82 -11.80 -5.08 -6.36
C ARG A 82 -11.11 -4.40 -5.18
N ALA A 83 -10.42 -5.15 -4.33
CA ALA A 83 -9.78 -4.60 -3.14
C ALA A 83 -8.81 -3.47 -3.47
N PHE A 84 -7.94 -3.65 -4.46
CA PHE A 84 -6.96 -2.63 -4.84
C PHE A 84 -7.62 -1.38 -5.44
N LEU A 85 -8.65 -1.53 -6.28
CA LEU A 85 -9.38 -0.40 -6.83
C LEU A 85 -10.02 0.42 -5.71
N ARG A 86 -10.72 -0.23 -4.82
CA ARG A 86 -11.38 0.45 -3.72
C ARG A 86 -10.38 1.12 -2.77
N GLY A 87 -9.35 0.38 -2.35
CA GLY A 87 -8.32 0.91 -1.47
C GLY A 87 -7.63 2.13 -2.07
N THR A 88 -7.30 2.09 -3.37
CA THR A 88 -6.65 3.22 -4.05
C THR A 88 -7.58 4.42 -4.19
N SER A 89 -8.88 4.22 -4.40
CA SER A 89 -9.87 5.31 -4.45
C SER A 89 -10.07 5.99 -3.09
N GLU A 90 -9.96 5.23 -1.99
CA GLU A 90 -10.11 5.71 -0.61
C GLU A 90 -8.78 6.20 0.00
N ALA A 91 -7.67 5.97 -0.70
CA ALA A 91 -6.34 6.35 -0.27
C ALA A 91 -6.16 7.86 -0.25
N ARG A 92 -5.47 8.36 0.79
CA ARG A 92 -5.14 9.78 0.98
C ARG A 92 -3.70 10.10 0.63
N GLY A 93 -2.81 9.08 0.72
CA GLY A 93 -1.39 9.23 0.42
C GLY A 93 -1.12 9.50 -1.05
N SER A 94 -0.07 10.27 -1.33
CA SER A 94 0.41 10.53 -2.69
C SER A 94 1.01 9.29 -3.35
N ALA A 95 1.60 8.39 -2.56
CA ALA A 95 2.06 7.07 -3.00
C ALA A 95 1.19 5.96 -2.43
N VAL A 96 0.97 4.91 -3.22
CA VAL A 96 0.27 3.70 -2.81
C VAL A 96 1.20 2.49 -2.86
N VAL A 97 1.04 1.60 -1.88
CA VAL A 97 1.68 0.27 -1.84
C VAL A 97 0.58 -0.77 -1.93
N LEU A 98 0.57 -1.57 -2.99
CA LEU A 98 -0.44 -2.60 -3.23
C LEU A 98 0.10 -3.95 -2.76
N LEU A 99 -0.51 -4.54 -1.76
CA LEU A 99 -0.05 -5.75 -1.07
C LEU A 99 -1.21 -6.70 -0.79
N GLU A 100 -0.99 -8.01 -0.98
CA GLU A 100 -1.92 -9.06 -0.57
C GLU A 100 -1.61 -9.54 0.85
N ALA A 101 -2.63 -9.66 1.70
CA ALA A 101 -2.47 -10.12 3.09
C ALA A 101 -1.96 -11.56 3.21
N SER A 102 -2.29 -12.41 2.23
CA SER A 102 -1.85 -13.80 2.15
C SER A 102 -0.34 -13.97 1.91
N ARG A 103 0.35 -12.93 1.43
CA ARG A 103 1.78 -12.98 1.08
C ARG A 103 2.67 -12.54 2.24
N THR A 104 3.60 -13.39 2.63
CA THR A 104 4.69 -13.00 3.55
C THR A 104 5.83 -12.39 2.75
N VAL A 105 5.98 -11.07 2.82
CA VAL A 105 6.96 -10.33 2.02
C VAL A 105 7.95 -9.56 2.90
N SER A 106 9.15 -9.32 2.37
CA SER A 106 10.12 -8.42 3.01
C SER A 106 9.87 -6.97 2.58
N PHE A 107 9.84 -6.05 3.53
CA PHE A 107 9.73 -4.61 3.28
C PHE A 107 11.08 -3.90 3.11
N ALA A 108 12.20 -4.62 3.24
CA ALA A 108 13.54 -4.02 3.07
C ALA A 108 13.71 -3.20 1.78
N PRO A 109 13.16 -3.61 0.60
CA PRO A 109 13.28 -2.81 -0.61
C PRO A 109 12.30 -1.63 -0.72
N LEU A 110 11.39 -1.42 0.24
CA LEU A 110 10.37 -0.37 0.17
C LEU A 110 11.00 1.03 0.08
N GLY A 111 12.01 1.31 0.90
CA GLY A 111 12.71 2.59 0.85
C GLY A 111 13.35 2.88 -0.51
N TRP A 112 13.95 1.86 -1.14
CA TRP A 112 14.45 1.98 -2.50
C TRP A 112 13.32 2.27 -3.50
N ALA A 113 12.21 1.56 -3.43
CA ALA A 113 11.08 1.79 -4.32
C ALA A 113 10.52 3.22 -4.21
N LEU A 114 10.36 3.72 -2.97
CA LEU A 114 9.93 5.09 -2.71
C LEU A 114 10.92 6.12 -3.26
N SER A 115 12.24 5.88 -3.13
CA SER A 115 13.25 6.76 -3.72
C SER A 115 13.16 6.84 -5.24
N ARG A 116 12.71 5.77 -5.91
CA ARG A 116 12.47 5.78 -7.36
C ARG A 116 11.26 6.64 -7.74
N LEU A 117 10.18 6.55 -6.97
CA LEU A 117 9.03 7.45 -7.18
C LEU A 117 9.43 8.91 -7.00
N ALA A 118 10.21 9.23 -5.98
CA ALA A 118 10.70 10.58 -5.76
C ALA A 118 11.63 11.07 -6.88
N ALA A 119 12.40 10.17 -7.50
CA ALA A 119 13.23 10.45 -8.67
C ALA A 119 12.43 10.55 -9.99
N GLY A 120 11.09 10.63 -9.93
CA GLY A 120 10.24 10.85 -11.10
C GLY A 120 9.61 9.58 -11.68
N ARG A 121 9.94 8.38 -11.17
CA ARG A 121 9.27 7.16 -11.64
C ARG A 121 7.82 7.12 -11.19
N GLU A 122 6.95 6.56 -12.00
CA GLU A 122 5.51 6.52 -11.73
C GLU A 122 5.11 5.27 -10.97
N ALA A 123 5.78 4.13 -11.24
CA ALA A 123 5.56 2.89 -10.53
C ALA A 123 6.83 2.04 -10.42
N VAL A 124 6.89 1.22 -9.37
CA VAL A 124 7.93 0.23 -9.12
C VAL A 124 7.28 -1.10 -8.78
N ILE A 125 7.56 -2.13 -9.58
CA ILE A 125 7.05 -3.48 -9.34
C ILE A 125 8.13 -4.31 -8.67
N LEU A 126 7.87 -4.70 -7.44
CA LEU A 126 8.72 -5.63 -6.69
C LEU A 126 8.14 -7.04 -6.84
N ARG A 127 8.52 -7.71 -7.94
CA ARG A 127 7.92 -8.98 -8.37
C ARG A 127 7.83 -10.01 -7.25
N GLY A 128 6.64 -10.60 -7.11
CA GLY A 128 6.33 -11.56 -6.06
C GLY A 128 6.23 -10.95 -4.64
N ARG A 129 6.17 -9.61 -4.55
CA ARG A 129 6.09 -8.90 -3.26
C ARG A 129 4.94 -7.91 -3.20
N TYR A 130 5.09 -6.76 -3.84
CA TYR A 130 4.12 -5.67 -3.87
C TYR A 130 4.47 -4.65 -4.97
N ILE A 131 3.51 -3.80 -5.29
CA ILE A 131 3.66 -2.69 -6.22
C ILE A 131 3.69 -1.39 -5.41
N VAL A 132 4.59 -0.47 -5.76
CA VAL A 132 4.64 0.89 -5.24
C VAL A 132 4.43 1.85 -6.40
N ALA A 133 3.44 2.74 -6.31
CA ALA A 133 3.11 3.65 -7.41
C ALA A 133 2.64 5.01 -6.90
N ARG A 134 2.75 6.05 -7.72
CA ARG A 134 2.05 7.31 -7.50
C ARG A 134 0.55 7.05 -7.59
N ARG A 135 -0.23 7.51 -6.60
CA ARG A 135 -1.67 7.21 -6.52
C ARG A 135 -2.43 7.59 -7.78
N LEU A 136 -2.18 8.78 -8.33
CA LEU A 136 -2.86 9.26 -9.52
C LEU A 136 -2.56 8.41 -10.76
N MET A 137 -1.36 7.83 -10.85
CA MET A 137 -0.97 6.95 -11.96
C MET A 137 -1.45 5.52 -11.75
N ALA A 138 -1.55 5.07 -10.51
CA ALA A 138 -2.02 3.72 -10.19
C ALA A 138 -3.51 3.52 -10.50
N LEU A 139 -4.34 4.54 -10.25
CA LEU A 139 -5.81 4.41 -10.35
C LEU A 139 -6.28 4.01 -11.76
N PRO A 140 -5.90 4.68 -12.86
CA PRO A 140 -6.33 4.29 -14.21
C PRO A 140 -5.83 2.89 -14.61
N VAL A 141 -4.68 2.45 -14.10
CA VAL A 141 -4.15 1.09 -14.33
C VAL A 141 -5.01 0.07 -13.61
N ILE A 142 -5.32 0.32 -12.33
CA ILE A 142 -6.10 -0.59 -11.48
C ILE A 142 -7.53 -0.74 -12.00
N VAL A 143 -8.14 0.34 -12.47
CA VAL A 143 -9.49 0.28 -13.08
C VAL A 143 -9.53 -0.72 -14.23
N ARG A 144 -8.45 -0.81 -15.02
CA ARG A 144 -8.34 -1.73 -16.15
C ARG A 144 -7.77 -3.11 -15.78
N ALA A 145 -7.18 -3.24 -14.59
CA ALA A 145 -6.54 -4.46 -14.10
C ALA A 145 -7.42 -5.28 -13.16
N SER A 146 -8.73 -5.02 -13.13
CA SER A 146 -9.68 -5.70 -12.22
C SER A 146 -9.62 -7.21 -12.41
N GLY A 147 -9.17 -7.94 -11.39
CA GLY A 147 -9.05 -9.39 -11.36
C GLY A 147 -8.54 -9.88 -10.01
N PRO A 148 -8.78 -11.13 -9.63
CA PRO A 148 -8.41 -11.65 -8.32
C PRO A 148 -6.89 -11.87 -8.16
N GLY A 149 -6.36 -11.48 -7.04
CA GLY A 149 -5.15 -11.93 -6.34
C GLY A 149 -3.87 -12.08 -7.18
N LEU A 150 -3.45 -13.29 -7.32
CA LEU A 150 -2.13 -13.70 -7.87
C LEU A 150 -1.83 -13.21 -9.29
N LEU A 151 -2.83 -12.89 -10.08
CA LEU A 151 -2.69 -12.40 -11.45
C LEU A 151 -2.64 -10.87 -11.54
N PHE A 152 -2.82 -10.16 -10.41
CA PHE A 152 -2.89 -8.71 -10.43
C PHE A 152 -1.57 -8.06 -10.88
N GLU A 153 -0.43 -8.54 -10.38
CA GLU A 153 0.89 -7.96 -10.67
C GLU A 153 1.22 -7.97 -12.19
N PRO A 154 1.14 -9.10 -12.93
CA PRO A 154 1.40 -9.09 -14.37
C PRO A 154 0.34 -8.33 -15.17
N ILE A 155 -0.92 -8.32 -14.72
CA ILE A 155 -1.97 -7.54 -15.37
C ILE A 155 -1.69 -6.04 -15.15
N PHE A 156 -1.32 -5.62 -13.95
CA PHE A 156 -0.94 -4.25 -13.67
C PHE A 156 0.24 -3.80 -14.55
N GLU A 157 1.30 -4.60 -14.65
CA GLU A 157 2.47 -4.30 -15.47
C GLU A 157 2.09 -4.09 -16.94
N ARG A 158 1.33 -5.01 -17.53
CA ARG A 158 0.87 -4.89 -18.92
C ARG A 158 0.01 -3.64 -19.14
N ARG A 159 -0.96 -3.37 -18.26
CA ARG A 159 -1.84 -2.20 -18.37
C ARG A 159 -1.13 -0.88 -18.18
N ALA A 160 -0.15 -0.83 -17.29
CA ALA A 160 0.68 0.34 -17.11
C ALA A 160 1.51 0.63 -18.37
N GLN A 161 2.09 -0.41 -19.01
CA GLN A 161 2.80 -0.26 -20.30
C GLN A 161 1.88 0.25 -21.42
N GLU A 162 0.66 -0.28 -21.52
CA GLU A 162 -0.35 0.17 -22.50
C GLU A 162 -0.73 1.67 -22.31
N LEU A 163 -0.64 2.18 -21.09
CA LEU A 163 -0.90 3.58 -20.77
C LEU A 163 0.34 4.48 -20.84
N GLY A 164 1.50 3.93 -21.21
CA GLY A 164 2.76 4.67 -21.28
C GLY A 164 3.33 5.05 -19.91
N ILE A 165 2.90 4.36 -18.83
CA ILE A 165 3.36 4.63 -17.47
C ILE A 165 4.77 4.05 -17.29
N ASP A 166 5.68 4.87 -16.78
CA ASP A 166 7.08 4.48 -16.57
C ASP A 166 7.22 3.54 -15.35
N ILE A 167 7.52 2.29 -15.64
CA ILE A 167 7.66 1.23 -14.66
C ILE A 167 9.10 0.79 -14.52
N VAL A 168 9.56 0.66 -13.28
CA VAL A 168 10.82 -0.03 -12.97
C VAL A 168 10.53 -1.35 -12.29
N GLY A 169 10.93 -2.44 -12.94
CA GLY A 169 10.91 -3.77 -12.32
C GLY A 169 12.32 -4.20 -11.98
N SER A 170 12.66 -4.44 -10.72
CA SER A 170 13.87 -5.20 -10.36
C SER A 170 13.93 -5.58 -8.88
N ARG A 171 14.78 -6.57 -8.59
CA ARG A 171 15.25 -6.88 -7.24
C ARG A 171 16.42 -5.96 -6.93
N PRO A 172 16.39 -5.12 -5.89
CA PRO A 172 17.60 -4.46 -5.43
C PRO A 172 18.59 -5.51 -4.91
N LYS A 173 19.82 -5.50 -5.43
CA LYS A 173 20.89 -6.45 -5.02
C LYS A 173 21.48 -6.10 -3.66
N GLN A 174 21.21 -4.91 -3.11
CA GLN A 174 21.75 -4.46 -1.82
C GLN A 174 20.75 -3.60 -1.05
N PRO A 175 20.75 -3.63 0.31
CA PRO A 175 20.01 -2.67 1.11
C PRO A 175 20.62 -1.27 0.93
N MET A 176 19.79 -0.28 0.58
CA MET A 176 20.22 1.11 0.44
C MET A 176 20.35 1.80 1.82
N PRO A 177 21.34 2.70 1.99
CA PRO A 177 21.50 3.45 3.22
C PRO A 177 20.36 4.44 3.47
N PHE A 178 20.11 4.68 4.73
CA PHE A 178 19.00 5.42 5.33
C PHE A 178 19.07 6.95 5.08
N LEU A 179 18.58 7.45 3.96
CA LEU A 179 18.37 8.87 3.70
C LEU A 179 17.06 9.15 2.96
N LEU A 180 15.94 8.80 3.60
CA LEU A 180 14.60 8.96 2.98
C LEU A 180 13.90 10.29 3.28
N ARG A 181 14.23 10.98 4.37
CA ARG A 181 13.51 12.18 4.80
C ARG A 181 13.45 13.35 3.81
N PRO A 182 14.49 13.68 3.02
CA PRO A 182 14.37 14.75 2.03
C PRO A 182 13.64 14.33 0.75
N VAL A 183 13.55 13.02 0.48
CA VAL A 183 13.07 12.48 -0.80
C VAL A 183 11.55 12.49 -0.90
N LEU A 184 10.86 12.32 0.22
CA LEU A 184 9.39 12.19 0.25
C LEU A 184 8.64 13.53 0.24
N ARG A 185 9.28 14.65 0.60
CA ARG A 185 8.68 15.99 0.46
C ARG A 185 8.35 16.36 -0.99
N PHE A 186 9.00 15.73 -1.97
CA PHE A 186 8.71 15.92 -3.40
C PHE A 186 7.51 15.13 -3.92
N LEU A 187 6.96 14.19 -3.15
CA LEU A 187 5.75 13.46 -3.55
C LEU A 187 4.45 14.21 -3.23
N ALA A 188 4.53 15.25 -2.41
CA ALA A 188 3.39 16.07 -1.98
C ALA A 188 3.17 17.34 -2.84
N ALA A 189 4.01 17.61 -3.81
CA ALA A 189 3.87 18.65 -4.82
C ALA A 189 3.44 17.98 -6.15
#